data_bd356fe4f52df01e6d7cea1e99a0ddcb
#
_entry.id   bd356fe4f52df01e6d7cea1e99a0ddcb
#
_cell.length_a   1.000
_cell.length_b   1.000
_cell.length_c   1.000
_cell.angle_alpha   90.00
_cell.angle_beta   90.00
_cell.angle_gamma   90.00
#
_symmetry.space_group_name_H-M   'P 1'
#
loop_
_entity.id
_entity.type
_entity.pdbx_description
1 polymer ?
#
loop_
_entity_poly.entity_id
_entity_poly.type
_entity_poly.pdbx_seq_one_letter_code
_entity_poly.pdbx_strand_id
1 'polypeptide(L)'
;MDEQQNIRIARYLAGDATEQERNELREELAQSEALREEFLRLKNLWEAAHPAFDPARIDTDAALRNVLAQRTKQLQTTAPRSTLADRFRHIAAVLFIPLLAASLFFAWKAADRTGEAMAFNEVTAPYGTMTMVVLPDSSRVWINTGSSLEYPSRFRTGKQRTVRMTGEAYFEVQADEKWPFVVEVGDLSVTAKGTAFNINAYDMLRETVVTLVSGKVNVAADGVENKLLPEQQLSYYADGTMRITDVDTFRGTSWKDGILAFRDDALGDVFKRLGQIYRVQFEIMDPELGDYVYRATFRGETFDQILRLLEISAPIRFEEQPRHQESDSGFSEKIIRVYKNS
;
A
#
# COMPACT_ATOMS: atom_id res chain seq x y z
N MET A 1 -23.76 13.13 -65.82
CA MET A 1 -25.05 13.82 -65.95
C MET A 1 -25.29 14.08 -67.42
N ASP A 2 -26.52 13.86 -67.87
CA ASP A 2 -26.89 13.95 -69.27
C ASP A 2 -27.20 15.42 -69.62
N GLU A 3 -26.77 15.88 -70.79
CA GLU A 3 -26.95 17.28 -71.26
C GLU A 3 -28.44 17.68 -71.26
N GLN A 4 -29.34 16.68 -71.46
CA GLN A 4 -30.79 16.86 -71.39
C GLN A 4 -31.29 17.22 -69.97
N GLN A 5 -30.66 16.74 -68.93
CA GLN A 5 -31.02 17.06 -67.53
C GLN A 5 -30.69 18.52 -67.20
N ASN A 6 -29.53 19.03 -67.66
CA ASN A 6 -29.17 20.44 -67.48
C ASN A 6 -30.13 21.37 -68.19
N ILE A 7 -30.56 21.02 -69.37
CA ILE A 7 -31.53 21.82 -70.14
C ILE A 7 -32.90 21.84 -69.40
N ARG A 8 -33.34 20.73 -68.83
CA ARG A 8 -34.58 20.67 -68.03
C ARG A 8 -34.51 21.54 -66.79
N ILE A 9 -33.41 21.50 -66.07
CA ILE A 9 -33.19 22.35 -64.90
C ILE A 9 -33.15 23.83 -65.30
N ALA A 10 -32.47 24.20 -66.36
CA ALA A 10 -32.43 25.58 -66.86
C ALA A 10 -33.84 26.11 -67.26
N ARG A 11 -34.63 25.33 -67.95
CA ARG A 11 -36.02 25.67 -68.28
C ARG A 11 -36.91 25.84 -67.05
N TYR A 12 -36.71 24.97 -66.02
CA TYR A 12 -37.39 25.11 -64.74
C TYR A 12 -37.05 26.40 -64.03
N LEU A 13 -35.75 26.79 -63.98
CA LEU A 13 -35.28 28.01 -63.35
C LEU A 13 -35.68 29.27 -64.14
N ALA A 14 -35.79 29.19 -65.46
CA ALA A 14 -36.28 30.29 -66.31
C ALA A 14 -37.81 30.48 -66.23
N GLY A 15 -38.54 29.51 -65.64
CA GLY A 15 -40.00 29.54 -65.58
C GLY A 15 -40.70 28.96 -66.82
N ASP A 16 -39.96 28.49 -67.84
CA ASP A 16 -40.44 28.01 -69.13
C ASP A 16 -40.80 26.50 -69.15
N ALA A 17 -40.68 25.81 -68.03
CA ALA A 17 -40.98 24.42 -67.90
C ALA A 17 -42.50 24.20 -67.79
N THR A 18 -43.04 23.21 -68.52
CA THR A 18 -44.44 22.76 -68.41
C THR A 18 -44.75 22.13 -67.04
N GLU A 19 -46.02 22.09 -66.71
CA GLU A 19 -46.48 21.55 -65.43
C GLU A 19 -46.08 20.08 -65.23
N GLN A 20 -46.07 19.35 -66.30
CA GLN A 20 -45.66 17.92 -66.33
C GLN A 20 -44.15 17.81 -66.08
N GLU A 21 -43.32 18.62 -66.76
CA GLU A 21 -41.88 18.62 -66.60
C GLU A 21 -41.46 19.09 -65.16
N ARG A 22 -42.25 19.98 -64.55
CA ARG A 22 -42.03 20.42 -63.15
C ARG A 22 -42.28 19.33 -62.14
N ASN A 23 -43.35 18.52 -62.36
CA ASN A 23 -43.68 17.43 -61.46
C ASN A 23 -42.67 16.28 -61.57
N GLU A 24 -42.29 15.91 -62.81
CA GLU A 24 -41.25 14.90 -63.06
C GLU A 24 -39.91 15.29 -62.43
N LEU A 25 -39.48 16.57 -62.59
CA LEU A 25 -38.25 17.04 -61.98
C LEU A 25 -38.30 17.03 -60.44
N ARG A 26 -39.47 17.32 -59.83
CA ARG A 26 -39.62 17.25 -58.37
C ARG A 26 -39.53 15.82 -57.85
N GLU A 27 -40.08 14.85 -58.58
CA GLU A 27 -39.98 13.45 -58.21
C GLU A 27 -38.55 12.95 -58.33
N GLU A 28 -37.84 13.31 -59.43
CA GLU A 28 -36.41 12.97 -59.58
C GLU A 28 -35.51 13.60 -58.51
N LEU A 29 -35.79 14.87 -58.13
CA LEU A 29 -35.08 15.54 -57.04
C LEU A 29 -35.36 14.93 -55.67
N ALA A 30 -36.54 14.31 -55.48
CA ALA A 30 -36.86 13.61 -54.26
C ALA A 30 -36.12 12.26 -54.11
N GLN A 31 -35.82 11.62 -55.25
CA GLN A 31 -35.23 10.28 -55.30
C GLN A 31 -33.70 10.27 -55.43
N SER A 32 -33.05 11.40 -55.84
CA SER A 32 -31.61 11.45 -56.07
C SER A 32 -30.98 12.63 -55.38
N GLU A 33 -30.11 12.34 -54.40
CA GLU A 33 -29.36 13.35 -53.65
C GLU A 33 -28.33 14.07 -54.54
N ALA A 34 -27.67 13.36 -55.42
CA ALA A 34 -26.73 13.92 -56.38
C ALA A 34 -27.38 14.93 -57.36
N LEU A 35 -28.64 14.63 -57.80
CA LEU A 35 -29.38 15.56 -58.67
C LEU A 35 -29.84 16.78 -57.88
N ARG A 36 -30.13 16.66 -56.60
CA ARG A 36 -30.52 17.76 -55.74
C ARG A 36 -29.36 18.74 -55.51
N GLU A 37 -28.17 18.22 -55.28
CA GLU A 37 -26.98 19.07 -55.13
C GLU A 37 -26.67 19.88 -56.36
N GLU A 38 -26.75 19.26 -57.54
CA GLU A 38 -26.49 19.94 -58.80
C GLU A 38 -27.62 20.92 -59.18
N PHE A 39 -28.83 20.64 -58.86
CA PHE A 39 -29.94 21.58 -58.97
C PHE A 39 -29.72 22.82 -58.13
N LEU A 40 -29.28 22.67 -56.86
CA LEU A 40 -28.97 23.80 -56.00
C LEU A 40 -27.78 24.61 -56.49
N ARG A 41 -26.80 23.96 -57.07
CA ARG A 41 -25.65 24.62 -57.69
C ARG A 41 -26.06 25.48 -58.91
N LEU A 42 -26.87 24.91 -59.81
CA LEU A 42 -27.35 25.63 -60.99
C LEU A 42 -28.34 26.73 -60.60
N LYS A 43 -29.17 26.53 -59.58
CA LYS A 43 -30.07 27.57 -59.06
C LYS A 43 -29.28 28.76 -58.48
N ASN A 44 -28.23 28.54 -57.70
CA ASN A 44 -27.41 29.57 -57.14
C ASN A 44 -26.69 30.40 -58.27
N LEU A 45 -26.21 29.72 -59.33
CA LEU A 45 -25.63 30.34 -60.48
C LEU A 45 -26.67 31.18 -61.26
N TRP A 46 -27.90 30.66 -61.40
CA TRP A 46 -29.01 31.39 -62.07
C TRP A 46 -29.42 32.63 -61.29
N GLU A 47 -29.57 32.55 -59.98
CA GLU A 47 -29.89 33.69 -59.09
C GLU A 47 -28.79 34.75 -59.11
N ALA A 48 -27.50 34.35 -59.16
CA ALA A 48 -26.40 35.24 -59.27
C ALA A 48 -26.33 36.00 -60.63
N ALA A 49 -26.73 35.30 -61.71
CA ALA A 49 -26.75 35.86 -63.06
C ALA A 49 -28.00 36.76 -63.34
N HIS A 50 -29.08 36.53 -62.58
CA HIS A 50 -30.35 37.27 -62.77
C HIS A 50 -30.80 37.89 -61.45
N PRO A 51 -30.11 38.93 -60.91
CA PRO A 51 -30.51 39.52 -59.67
C PRO A 51 -31.90 40.15 -59.77
N ALA A 52 -32.77 39.82 -58.85
CA ALA A 52 -34.17 40.21 -58.83
C ALA A 52 -34.43 41.69 -58.62
N PHE A 53 -33.35 42.56 -58.52
CA PHE A 53 -33.48 43.93 -58.33
C PHE A 53 -32.49 44.74 -59.23
N ASP A 54 -32.90 45.94 -59.63
CA ASP A 54 -32.06 46.86 -60.36
C ASP A 54 -31.25 47.72 -59.36
N PRO A 55 -29.91 47.58 -59.32
CA PRO A 55 -29.08 48.37 -58.43
C PRO A 55 -29.15 49.87 -58.62
N ALA A 56 -29.50 50.31 -59.82
CA ALA A 56 -29.59 51.72 -60.15
C ALA A 56 -30.81 52.40 -59.50
N ARG A 57 -31.79 51.71 -59.02
CA ARG A 57 -32.96 52.22 -58.29
C ARG A 57 -32.82 52.40 -56.83
N ILE A 58 -31.65 52.01 -56.25
CA ILE A 58 -31.40 52.11 -54.80
C ILE A 58 -30.73 53.49 -54.54
N ASP A 59 -31.44 54.32 -53.80
CA ASP A 59 -30.84 55.53 -53.23
C ASP A 59 -29.92 55.15 -52.08
N THR A 60 -28.65 54.86 -52.44
CA THR A 60 -27.60 54.48 -51.49
C THR A 60 -27.30 55.56 -50.47
N ASP A 61 -27.50 56.84 -50.82
CA ASP A 61 -27.28 57.95 -49.89
C ASP A 61 -28.39 58.10 -48.87
N ALA A 62 -29.64 57.75 -49.22
CA ALA A 62 -30.75 57.71 -48.28
C ALA A 62 -30.61 56.50 -47.34
N ALA A 63 -30.21 55.34 -47.87
CA ALA A 63 -29.93 54.16 -47.09
C ALA A 63 -28.78 54.37 -46.11
N LEU A 64 -27.69 54.99 -46.57
CA LEU A 64 -26.54 55.28 -45.70
C LEU A 64 -26.91 56.29 -44.59
N ARG A 65 -27.67 57.35 -44.92
CA ARG A 65 -28.19 58.29 -43.92
C ARG A 65 -29.04 57.63 -42.87
N ASN A 66 -29.92 56.70 -43.27
CA ASN A 66 -30.74 55.96 -42.35
C ASN A 66 -29.93 55.02 -41.43
N VAL A 67 -28.93 54.30 -41.94
CA VAL A 67 -28.03 53.47 -41.16
C VAL A 67 -27.18 54.32 -40.19
N LEU A 68 -26.64 55.45 -40.64
CA LEU A 68 -25.90 56.37 -39.78
C LEU A 68 -26.78 56.99 -38.68
N ALA A 69 -28.02 57.38 -39.02
CA ALA A 69 -28.98 57.91 -38.07
C ALA A 69 -29.43 56.82 -37.03
N GLN A 70 -29.58 55.58 -37.44
CA GLN A 70 -29.85 54.47 -36.54
C GLN A 70 -28.64 54.16 -35.63
N ARG A 71 -27.44 54.23 -36.19
CA ARG A 71 -26.20 54.03 -35.41
C ARG A 71 -26.02 55.09 -34.32
N THR A 72 -26.31 56.37 -34.68
CA THR A 72 -26.23 57.50 -33.74
C THR A 72 -27.32 57.40 -32.66
N LYS A 73 -28.51 56.92 -32.99
CA LYS A 73 -29.57 56.62 -31.97
C LYS A 73 -29.20 55.45 -31.08
N GLN A 74 -28.56 54.41 -31.61
CA GLN A 74 -28.10 53.27 -30.80
C GLN A 74 -26.95 53.66 -29.84
N LEU A 75 -26.10 54.59 -30.24
CA LEU A 75 -24.99 55.05 -29.40
C LEU A 75 -25.45 55.98 -28.25
N GLN A 76 -26.64 56.58 -28.35
CA GLN A 76 -27.19 57.44 -27.30
C GLN A 76 -28.07 56.74 -26.28
N THR A 77 -28.43 55.45 -26.48
CA THR A 77 -29.36 54.77 -25.61
C THR A 77 -28.77 53.68 -24.74
N THR A 78 -27.46 53.50 -24.72
CA THR A 78 -26.85 52.53 -23.81
C THR A 78 -25.69 53.12 -23.01
N ALA A 79 -26.01 54.07 -22.14
CA ALA A 79 -25.24 54.11 -20.92
C ALA A 79 -25.69 52.90 -20.10
N PRO A 80 -24.81 51.92 -19.79
CA PRO A 80 -25.21 50.81 -18.97
C PRO A 80 -25.54 51.37 -17.60
N ARG A 81 -26.85 51.43 -17.27
CA ARG A 81 -27.26 51.51 -15.87
C ARG A 81 -26.73 50.24 -15.26
N SER A 82 -25.58 50.32 -14.56
CA SER A 82 -25.08 49.24 -13.76
C SER A 82 -26.16 48.89 -12.72
N THR A 83 -26.93 47.90 -13.02
CA THR A 83 -27.95 47.38 -12.07
C THR A 83 -27.18 46.83 -10.87
N LEU A 84 -27.76 46.90 -9.68
CA LEU A 84 -27.19 46.27 -8.47
C LEU A 84 -26.77 44.84 -8.77
N ALA A 85 -27.45 44.13 -9.68
CA ALA A 85 -27.13 42.82 -10.17
C ALA A 85 -25.76 42.71 -10.86
N ASP A 86 -25.34 43.75 -11.69
CA ASP A 86 -24.02 43.70 -12.33
C ASP A 86 -22.89 43.95 -11.33
N ARG A 87 -23.12 44.78 -10.31
CA ARG A 87 -22.16 44.96 -9.21
C ARG A 87 -22.03 43.67 -8.39
N PHE A 88 -23.14 42.99 -8.11
CA PHE A 88 -23.11 41.70 -7.45
C PHE A 88 -22.40 40.61 -8.27
N ARG A 89 -22.55 40.60 -9.62
CA ARG A 89 -21.84 39.65 -10.48
C ARG A 89 -20.32 39.87 -10.45
N HIS A 90 -19.85 41.10 -10.44
CA HIS A 90 -18.42 41.42 -10.35
C HIS A 90 -17.86 41.07 -8.96
N ILE A 91 -18.60 41.40 -7.89
CA ILE A 91 -18.19 41.06 -6.53
C ILE A 91 -18.20 39.52 -6.34
N ALA A 92 -19.22 38.83 -6.87
CA ALA A 92 -19.28 37.37 -6.83
C ALA A 92 -18.12 36.70 -7.58
N ALA A 93 -17.73 37.23 -8.77
CA ALA A 93 -16.58 36.72 -9.52
C ALA A 93 -15.24 36.95 -8.79
N VAL A 94 -15.07 38.11 -8.14
CA VAL A 94 -13.86 38.45 -7.39
C VAL A 94 -13.74 37.58 -6.10
N LEU A 95 -14.86 37.27 -5.44
CA LEU A 95 -14.86 36.45 -4.23
C LEU A 95 -14.86 34.96 -4.53
N PHE A 96 -15.41 34.53 -5.68
CA PHE A 96 -15.50 33.12 -6.06
C PHE A 96 -14.12 32.47 -6.25
N ILE A 97 -13.17 33.16 -6.92
CA ILE A 97 -11.84 32.63 -7.16
C ILE A 97 -11.06 32.38 -5.85
N PRO A 98 -10.96 33.34 -4.91
CA PRO A 98 -10.26 33.08 -3.66
C PRO A 98 -11.01 32.07 -2.77
N LEU A 99 -12.35 32.04 -2.82
CA LEU A 99 -13.12 31.05 -2.08
C LEU A 99 -12.92 29.63 -2.65
N LEU A 100 -12.91 29.51 -3.99
CA LEU A 100 -12.59 28.25 -4.67
C LEU A 100 -11.16 27.80 -4.37
N ALA A 101 -10.20 28.72 -4.44
CA ALA A 101 -8.80 28.43 -4.10
C ALA A 101 -8.64 28.02 -2.64
N ALA A 102 -9.32 28.70 -1.71
CA ALA A 102 -9.35 28.33 -0.30
C ALA A 102 -10.01 26.97 -0.10
N SER A 103 -11.14 26.71 -0.77
CA SER A 103 -11.82 25.41 -0.71
C SER A 103 -10.94 24.28 -1.22
N LEU A 104 -10.27 24.46 -2.37
CA LEU A 104 -9.32 23.48 -2.91
C LEU A 104 -8.10 23.31 -2.00
N PHE A 105 -7.58 24.40 -1.42
CA PHE A 105 -6.49 24.32 -0.44
C PHE A 105 -6.89 23.57 0.83
N PHE A 106 -8.08 23.88 1.38
CA PHE A 106 -8.57 23.15 2.55
C PHE A 106 -8.95 21.70 2.23
N ALA A 107 -9.49 21.42 1.04
CA ALA A 107 -9.76 20.07 0.58
C ALA A 107 -8.44 19.28 0.40
N TRP A 108 -7.42 19.88 -0.21
CA TRP A 108 -6.08 19.29 -0.32
C TRP A 108 -5.45 19.06 1.06
N LYS A 109 -5.52 20.05 1.95
CA LYS A 109 -5.03 19.95 3.32
C LYS A 109 -5.84 18.97 4.18
N ALA A 110 -7.14 18.82 3.92
CA ALA A 110 -7.99 17.80 4.56
C ALA A 110 -7.67 16.41 4.02
N ALA A 111 -7.44 16.26 2.71
CA ALA A 111 -6.99 15.01 2.10
C ALA A 111 -5.60 14.58 2.64
N ASP A 112 -4.70 15.53 2.89
CA ASP A 112 -3.40 15.28 3.52
C ASP A 112 -3.54 15.01 5.04
N ARG A 113 -4.60 15.53 5.68
CA ARG A 113 -4.96 15.29 7.09
C ARG A 113 -5.84 14.07 7.32
N THR A 114 -6.38 13.44 6.29
CA THR A 114 -6.90 12.08 6.37
C THR A 114 -5.70 11.12 6.51
N GLY A 115 -4.88 11.36 7.52
CA GLY A 115 -4.24 10.30 8.24
C GLY A 115 -5.36 9.44 8.79
N GLU A 116 -5.92 8.54 7.96
CA GLU A 116 -6.68 7.41 8.47
C GLU A 116 -5.89 6.91 9.66
N ALA A 117 -6.55 6.89 10.82
CA ALA A 117 -5.94 6.33 12.01
C ALA A 117 -5.41 4.96 11.57
N MET A 118 -4.08 4.84 11.54
CA MET A 118 -3.45 3.63 11.03
C MET A 118 -3.85 2.54 12.00
N ALA A 119 -4.73 1.64 11.57
CA ALA A 119 -5.09 0.50 12.38
C ALA A 119 -3.85 -0.39 12.50
N PHE A 120 -3.54 -0.80 13.71
CA PHE A 120 -2.51 -1.77 13.98
C PHE A 120 -3.16 -3.13 14.24
N ASN A 121 -2.53 -4.17 13.74
CA ASN A 121 -2.86 -5.55 14.04
C ASN A 121 -1.80 -6.08 15.01
N GLU A 122 -2.23 -6.82 15.99
CA GLU A 122 -1.35 -7.58 16.87
C GLU A 122 -1.62 -9.06 16.70
N VAL A 123 -0.55 -9.82 16.50
CA VAL A 123 -0.60 -11.27 16.40
C VAL A 123 0.29 -11.85 17.49
N THR A 124 -0.28 -12.69 18.33
CA THR A 124 0.43 -13.38 19.43
C THR A 124 0.41 -14.86 19.19
N ALA A 125 1.55 -15.51 19.35
CA ALA A 125 1.68 -16.96 19.39
C ALA A 125 1.56 -17.45 20.85
N PRO A 126 0.52 -18.22 21.20
CA PRO A 126 0.42 -18.82 22.53
C PRO A 126 1.62 -19.71 22.86
N TYR A 127 1.89 -19.91 24.14
CA TYR A 127 2.96 -20.81 24.57
C TYR A 127 2.75 -22.24 24.03
N GLY A 128 3.83 -22.85 23.57
CA GLY A 128 3.82 -24.18 22.95
C GLY A 128 3.37 -24.21 21.50
N THR A 129 3.10 -23.04 20.89
CA THR A 129 2.69 -22.92 19.49
C THR A 129 3.56 -21.93 18.74
N MET A 130 3.51 -21.99 17.42
CA MET A 130 4.11 -21.05 16.50
C MET A 130 3.03 -20.54 15.54
N THR A 131 3.09 -19.27 15.19
CA THR A 131 2.14 -18.64 14.25
C THR A 131 2.89 -18.04 13.09
N MET A 132 2.41 -18.22 11.86
CA MET A 132 2.95 -17.56 10.68
C MET A 132 1.97 -16.51 10.18
N VAL A 133 2.48 -15.31 9.88
CA VAL A 133 1.70 -14.21 9.31
C VAL A 133 2.35 -13.70 8.03
N VAL A 134 1.51 -13.36 7.05
CA VAL A 134 1.93 -12.63 5.84
C VAL A 134 1.55 -11.18 6.01
N LEU A 135 2.53 -10.29 5.95
CA LEU A 135 2.36 -8.85 6.12
C LEU A 135 1.81 -8.20 4.84
N PRO A 136 1.32 -6.94 4.91
CA PRO A 136 0.76 -6.22 3.75
C PRO A 136 1.74 -5.98 2.60
N ASP A 137 3.05 -6.08 2.85
CA ASP A 137 4.12 -5.98 1.84
C ASP A 137 4.55 -7.34 1.28
N SER A 138 3.84 -8.42 1.62
CA SER A 138 4.15 -9.82 1.30
C SER A 138 5.37 -10.39 2.03
N SER A 139 5.93 -9.69 3.01
CA SER A 139 6.90 -10.28 3.93
C SER A 139 6.24 -11.36 4.78
N ARG A 140 6.98 -12.42 5.10
CA ARG A 140 6.52 -13.52 5.94
C ARG A 140 7.21 -13.47 7.28
N VAL A 141 6.44 -13.64 8.35
CA VAL A 141 6.97 -13.64 9.70
C VAL A 141 6.46 -14.87 10.44
N TRP A 142 7.37 -15.67 10.96
CA TRP A 142 7.08 -16.73 11.91
C TRP A 142 7.28 -16.18 13.31
N ILE A 143 6.29 -16.28 14.15
CA ILE A 143 6.25 -15.79 15.52
C ILE A 143 6.34 -17.01 16.41
N ASN A 144 7.38 -17.08 17.22
CA ASN A 144 7.62 -18.21 18.10
C ASN A 144 6.72 -18.15 19.36
N THR A 145 6.70 -19.21 20.11
CA THR A 145 5.93 -19.38 21.34
C THR A 145 6.04 -18.16 22.28
N GLY A 146 4.92 -17.70 22.85
CA GLY A 146 4.90 -16.60 23.82
C GLY A 146 5.35 -15.25 23.28
N SER A 147 5.43 -15.08 21.95
CA SER A 147 5.90 -13.88 21.28
C SER A 147 4.75 -13.12 20.63
N SER A 148 4.92 -11.84 20.40
CA SER A 148 3.95 -10.99 19.70
C SER A 148 4.57 -10.15 18.61
N LEU A 149 3.77 -9.82 17.61
CA LEU A 149 4.12 -8.92 16.50
C LEU A 149 3.00 -7.91 16.28
N GLU A 150 3.33 -6.63 16.38
CA GLU A 150 2.46 -5.51 16.06
C GLU A 150 2.88 -4.91 14.71
N TYR A 151 1.94 -4.76 13.79
CA TYR A 151 2.19 -4.18 12.46
C TYR A 151 0.98 -3.39 11.96
N PRO A 152 1.18 -2.35 11.13
CA PRO A 152 0.08 -1.57 10.58
C PRO A 152 -0.73 -2.38 9.55
N SER A 153 -2.04 -2.12 9.45
CA SER A 153 -2.91 -2.75 8.44
C SER A 153 -2.46 -2.49 7.00
N ARG A 154 -1.67 -1.44 6.79
CA ARG A 154 -0.97 -1.12 5.54
C ARG A 154 0.30 -0.33 5.82
N PHE A 155 1.35 -0.55 5.05
CA PHE A 155 2.54 0.30 5.09
C PHE A 155 2.36 1.53 4.22
N ARG A 156 2.80 2.71 4.69
CA ARG A 156 2.74 3.95 3.91
C ARG A 156 3.87 4.01 2.90
N THR A 157 3.54 4.21 1.63
CA THR A 157 4.53 4.42 0.57
C THR A 157 5.43 5.63 0.90
N GLY A 158 6.74 5.49 0.68
CA GLY A 158 7.72 6.53 0.95
C GLY A 158 8.12 6.71 2.42
N LYS A 159 7.60 5.87 3.34
CA LYS A 159 8.06 5.77 4.74
C LYS A 159 8.57 4.36 5.00
N GLN A 160 9.29 4.15 6.09
CA GLN A 160 9.76 2.83 6.49
C GLN A 160 8.58 1.87 6.77
N ARG A 161 8.78 0.58 6.50
CA ARG A 161 7.87 -0.52 6.86
C ARG A 161 8.18 -0.94 8.29
N THR A 162 7.61 -0.28 9.27
CA THR A 162 7.93 -0.51 10.68
C THR A 162 6.96 -1.49 11.31
N VAL A 163 7.49 -2.46 12.05
CA VAL A 163 6.80 -3.41 12.91
C VAL A 163 7.44 -3.44 14.30
N ARG A 164 6.71 -3.86 15.32
CA ARG A 164 7.20 -4.05 16.69
C ARG A 164 7.02 -5.49 17.10
N MET A 165 7.95 -6.01 17.88
CA MET A 165 7.86 -7.37 18.38
C MET A 165 8.32 -7.49 19.84
N THR A 166 7.84 -8.58 20.47
CA THR A 166 8.39 -9.10 21.72
C THR A 166 8.64 -10.59 21.58
N GLY A 167 9.61 -11.13 22.31
CA GLY A 167 9.96 -12.55 22.24
C GLY A 167 10.80 -12.90 21.03
N GLU A 168 10.46 -13.95 20.28
CA GLU A 168 11.25 -14.45 19.16
C GLU A 168 10.43 -14.50 17.86
N ALA A 169 11.02 -13.98 16.77
CA ALA A 169 10.41 -14.07 15.44
C ALA A 169 11.48 -14.22 14.34
N TYR A 170 11.12 -14.97 13.32
CA TYR A 170 11.89 -15.13 12.09
C TYR A 170 11.21 -14.38 10.96
N PHE A 171 11.99 -13.60 10.23
CA PHE A 171 11.52 -12.71 9.17
C PHE A 171 12.07 -13.15 7.81
N GLU A 172 11.21 -13.24 6.82
CA GLU A 172 11.58 -13.26 5.40
C GLU A 172 11.01 -11.99 4.76
N VAL A 173 11.84 -10.98 4.67
CA VAL A 173 11.43 -9.65 4.23
C VAL A 173 11.44 -9.56 2.72
N GLN A 174 10.33 -9.10 2.14
CA GLN A 174 10.22 -8.79 0.72
C GLN A 174 11.24 -7.72 0.31
N ALA A 175 12.04 -8.03 -0.71
CA ALA A 175 13.12 -7.16 -1.15
C ALA A 175 12.59 -5.84 -1.73
N ASP A 176 13.03 -4.72 -1.14
CA ASP A 176 12.86 -3.37 -1.68
C ASP A 176 13.92 -2.44 -1.08
N GLU A 177 14.89 -2.03 -1.90
CA GLU A 177 16.00 -1.16 -1.45
C GLU A 177 15.55 0.27 -1.12
N LYS A 178 14.47 0.74 -1.77
CA LYS A 178 13.96 2.11 -1.58
C LYS A 178 12.98 2.22 -0.43
N TRP A 179 12.49 1.08 0.07
CA TRP A 179 11.47 1.01 1.10
C TRP A 179 11.90 0.09 2.24
N PRO A 180 12.78 0.55 3.13
CA PRO A 180 13.34 -0.27 4.21
C PRO A 180 12.29 -0.86 5.13
N PHE A 181 12.52 -2.09 5.58
CA PHE A 181 11.75 -2.76 6.62
C PHE A 181 12.47 -2.60 7.94
N VAL A 182 11.76 -2.19 8.99
CA VAL A 182 12.34 -1.92 10.30
C VAL A 182 11.59 -2.72 11.36
N VAL A 183 12.32 -3.48 12.15
CA VAL A 183 11.80 -4.16 13.34
C VAL A 183 12.28 -3.42 14.57
N GLU A 184 11.33 -2.90 15.35
CA GLU A 184 11.59 -2.31 16.67
C GLU A 184 11.39 -3.40 17.74
N VAL A 185 12.42 -3.60 18.58
CA VAL A 185 12.39 -4.60 19.65
C VAL A 185 13.18 -4.07 20.85
N GLY A 186 12.48 -3.71 21.95
CA GLY A 186 13.11 -2.97 23.05
C GLY A 186 13.79 -1.71 22.55
N ASP A 187 15.07 -1.54 22.89
CA ASP A 187 15.90 -0.40 22.48
C ASP A 187 16.58 -0.62 21.12
N LEU A 188 16.40 -1.80 20.51
CA LEU A 188 16.99 -2.14 19.22
C LEU A 188 16.09 -1.78 18.04
N SER A 189 16.71 -1.30 16.98
CA SER A 189 16.12 -1.14 15.65
C SER A 189 16.88 -1.97 14.62
N VAL A 190 16.19 -2.91 13.98
CA VAL A 190 16.76 -3.83 12.99
C VAL A 190 16.24 -3.46 11.62
N THR A 191 17.09 -2.95 10.74
CA THR A 191 16.73 -2.48 9.39
C THR A 191 17.15 -3.49 8.33
N ALA A 192 16.19 -3.90 7.50
CA ALA A 192 16.34 -4.89 6.44
C ALA A 192 15.83 -4.37 5.08
N LYS A 193 16.40 -4.86 3.96
CA LYS A 193 16.02 -4.46 2.60
C LYS A 193 15.78 -5.64 1.65
N GLY A 194 15.40 -6.78 2.20
CA GLY A 194 15.25 -8.03 1.45
C GLY A 194 16.18 -9.10 2.03
N THR A 195 15.81 -9.61 3.19
CA THR A 195 16.70 -10.41 4.04
C THR A 195 15.90 -11.47 4.77
N ALA A 196 16.56 -12.57 5.12
CA ALA A 196 16.06 -13.56 6.04
C ALA A 196 16.89 -13.51 7.34
N PHE A 197 16.24 -13.28 8.48
CA PHE A 197 16.90 -13.14 9.79
C PHE A 197 15.98 -13.54 10.94
N ASN A 198 16.58 -13.88 12.07
CA ASN A 198 15.90 -14.18 13.33
C ASN A 198 16.20 -13.11 14.37
N ILE A 199 15.22 -12.74 15.16
CA ILE A 199 15.41 -11.93 16.37
C ILE A 199 14.90 -12.74 17.54
N ASN A 200 15.72 -12.91 18.57
CA ASN A 200 15.37 -13.52 19.84
C ASN A 200 15.58 -12.50 20.96
N ALA A 201 14.49 -12.06 21.54
CA ALA A 201 14.44 -11.01 22.57
C ALA A 201 13.50 -11.40 23.73
N TYR A 202 13.60 -12.63 24.20
CA TYR A 202 12.89 -13.03 25.41
C TYR A 202 13.51 -12.36 26.62
N ASP A 203 12.72 -11.71 27.46
CA ASP A 203 13.17 -10.98 28.66
C ASP A 203 14.05 -11.81 29.60
N MET A 204 13.79 -13.13 29.67
CA MET A 204 14.55 -14.05 30.51
C MET A 204 16.04 -14.14 30.12
N LEU A 205 16.40 -13.80 28.87
CA LEU A 205 17.77 -13.94 28.37
C LEU A 205 18.68 -12.79 28.78
N ARG A 206 18.14 -11.65 29.18
CA ARG A 206 18.87 -10.39 29.43
C ARG A 206 19.74 -9.93 28.25
N GLU A 207 19.50 -10.50 27.06
CA GLU A 207 20.15 -10.14 25.82
C GLU A 207 19.14 -10.24 24.67
N THR A 208 19.31 -9.40 23.67
CA THR A 208 18.60 -9.52 22.38
C THR A 208 19.58 -10.02 21.33
N VAL A 209 19.20 -11.08 20.66
CA VAL A 209 20.05 -11.75 19.68
C VAL A 209 19.45 -11.59 18.29
N VAL A 210 20.22 -11.06 17.33
CA VAL A 210 19.85 -10.91 15.92
C VAL A 210 20.75 -11.81 15.08
N THR A 211 20.20 -12.80 14.41
CA THR A 211 20.93 -13.77 13.55
C THR A 211 20.56 -13.57 12.09
N LEU A 212 21.55 -13.28 11.24
CA LEU A 212 21.34 -13.07 9.82
C LEU A 212 21.58 -14.37 9.02
N VAL A 213 20.54 -14.80 8.28
CA VAL A 213 20.58 -15.98 7.41
C VAL A 213 20.98 -15.61 5.99
N SER A 214 20.35 -14.57 5.42
CA SER A 214 20.66 -14.13 4.06
C SER A 214 20.40 -12.63 3.87
N GLY A 215 21.14 -12.00 2.96
CA GLY A 215 21.01 -10.58 2.67
C GLY A 215 21.92 -9.70 3.54
N LYS A 216 21.42 -8.56 4.00
CA LYS A 216 22.13 -7.59 4.86
C LYS A 216 21.19 -6.96 5.85
N VAL A 217 21.59 -6.87 7.10
CA VAL A 217 20.84 -6.23 8.18
C VAL A 217 21.71 -5.18 8.87
N ASN A 218 21.12 -4.03 9.17
CA ASN A 218 21.71 -3.05 10.07
C ASN A 218 20.98 -3.13 11.40
N VAL A 219 21.73 -3.25 12.49
CA VAL A 219 21.23 -3.25 13.87
C VAL A 219 21.71 -1.98 14.54
N ALA A 220 20.79 -1.19 15.06
CA ALA A 220 21.08 0.08 15.73
C ALA A 220 20.48 0.10 17.14
N ALA A 221 21.25 0.60 18.12
CA ALA A 221 20.82 0.97 19.46
C ALA A 221 21.74 2.06 20.01
N ASP A 222 21.20 2.98 20.80
CA ASP A 222 21.95 4.06 21.48
C ASP A 222 22.86 4.89 20.57
N GLY A 223 22.48 5.04 19.29
CA GLY A 223 23.26 5.78 18.28
C GLY A 223 24.43 5.00 17.68
N VAL A 224 24.62 3.75 18.08
CA VAL A 224 25.61 2.82 17.48
C VAL A 224 24.91 1.95 16.44
N GLU A 225 25.49 1.84 15.24
CA GLU A 225 24.98 1.02 14.15
C GLU A 225 26.00 -0.04 13.74
N ASN A 226 25.56 -1.28 13.64
CA ASN A 226 26.35 -2.42 13.22
C ASN A 226 25.71 -3.13 12.03
N LYS A 227 26.53 -3.52 11.05
CA LYS A 227 26.11 -4.30 9.90
C LYS A 227 26.40 -5.77 10.10
N LEU A 228 25.42 -6.61 9.87
CA LEU A 228 25.58 -8.05 9.84
C LEU A 228 25.74 -8.56 8.41
N LEU A 229 26.59 -9.56 8.27
CA LEU A 229 26.73 -10.41 7.08
C LEU A 229 26.03 -11.76 7.33
N PRO A 230 25.67 -12.51 6.28
CA PRO A 230 25.15 -13.87 6.44
C PRO A 230 26.03 -14.72 7.34
N GLU A 231 25.42 -15.61 8.15
CA GLU A 231 26.05 -16.44 9.17
C GLU A 231 26.65 -15.67 10.36
N GLN A 232 26.31 -14.38 10.49
CA GLN A 232 26.64 -13.59 11.67
C GLN A 232 25.45 -13.42 12.61
N GLN A 233 25.77 -13.37 13.89
CA GLN A 233 24.88 -13.08 14.99
C GLN A 233 25.39 -11.89 15.78
N LEU A 234 24.50 -10.95 16.12
CA LEU A 234 24.75 -9.86 17.04
C LEU A 234 24.00 -10.14 18.34
N SER A 235 24.72 -10.15 19.46
CA SER A 235 24.16 -10.14 20.81
C SER A 235 24.22 -8.73 21.37
N TYR A 236 23.09 -8.17 21.78
CA TYR A 236 22.96 -6.90 22.49
C TYR A 236 22.58 -7.17 23.93
N TYR A 237 23.40 -6.69 24.85
CA TYR A 237 23.27 -6.91 26.28
C TYR A 237 22.64 -5.71 27.00
N ALA A 238 22.09 -5.95 28.19
CA ALA A 238 21.44 -4.92 29.01
C ALA A 238 22.35 -3.77 29.42
N ASP A 239 23.68 -3.94 29.36
CA ASP A 239 24.67 -2.90 29.62
C ASP A 239 25.00 -2.02 28.38
N GLY A 240 24.28 -2.22 27.26
CA GLY A 240 24.50 -1.55 25.98
C GLY A 240 25.60 -2.17 25.11
N THR A 241 26.29 -3.22 25.60
CA THR A 241 27.35 -3.89 24.82
C THR A 241 26.79 -4.65 23.64
N MET A 242 27.43 -4.51 22.47
CA MET A 242 27.14 -5.30 21.27
C MET A 242 28.31 -6.20 20.91
N ARG A 243 28.03 -7.46 20.63
CA ARG A 243 29.05 -8.46 20.19
C ARG A 243 28.59 -9.14 18.92
N ILE A 244 29.43 -9.21 17.90
CA ILE A 244 29.19 -9.96 16.67
C ILE A 244 30.04 -11.22 16.70
N THR A 245 29.42 -12.36 16.34
CA THR A 245 30.06 -13.67 16.22
C THR A 245 29.57 -14.40 15.00
N ASP A 246 30.38 -15.23 14.39
CA ASP A 246 29.98 -16.16 13.32
C ASP A 246 29.30 -17.39 13.95
N VAL A 247 28.16 -17.81 13.37
CA VAL A 247 27.33 -18.88 13.95
C VAL A 247 26.76 -19.81 12.88
N ASP A 248 26.45 -21.05 13.26
CA ASP A 248 25.54 -21.90 12.49
C ASP A 248 24.09 -21.41 12.66
N THR A 249 23.57 -20.74 11.65
CA THR A 249 22.23 -20.13 11.69
C THR A 249 21.12 -21.16 11.90
N PHE A 250 21.33 -22.44 11.53
CA PHE A 250 20.35 -23.50 11.71
C PHE A 250 19.95 -23.67 13.17
N ARG A 251 20.88 -23.52 14.11
CA ARG A 251 20.58 -23.61 15.56
C ARG A 251 19.50 -22.61 16.01
N GLY A 252 19.63 -21.35 15.56
CA GLY A 252 18.73 -20.27 15.94
C GLY A 252 17.46 -20.17 15.13
N THR A 253 17.36 -20.88 13.99
CA THR A 253 16.25 -20.67 13.03
C THR A 253 15.45 -21.91 12.69
N SER A 254 15.95 -23.12 13.04
CA SER A 254 15.27 -24.40 12.76
C SER A 254 13.90 -24.55 13.43
N TRP A 255 13.65 -23.77 14.47
CA TRP A 255 12.37 -23.78 15.20
C TRP A 255 11.18 -23.44 14.30
N LYS A 256 11.35 -22.53 13.31
CA LYS A 256 10.31 -22.16 12.33
C LYS A 256 9.83 -23.34 11.47
N ASP A 257 10.66 -24.37 11.35
CA ASP A 257 10.37 -25.60 10.62
C ASP A 257 9.92 -26.73 11.58
N GLY A 258 9.60 -26.39 12.84
CA GLY A 258 9.19 -27.33 13.87
C GLY A 258 10.35 -28.21 14.37
N ILE A 259 11.59 -27.76 14.17
CA ILE A 259 12.79 -28.49 14.57
C ILE A 259 13.47 -27.78 15.73
N LEU A 260 13.66 -28.49 16.83
CA LEU A 260 14.43 -28.02 17.96
C LEU A 260 15.78 -28.75 17.98
N ALA A 261 16.81 -28.04 17.58
CA ALA A 261 18.16 -28.58 17.43
C ALA A 261 19.08 -28.07 18.54
N PHE A 262 19.77 -28.99 19.17
CA PHE A 262 20.86 -28.76 20.12
C PHE A 262 22.13 -29.39 19.55
N ARG A 263 23.21 -28.63 19.45
CA ARG A 263 24.48 -29.06 18.88
C ARG A 263 25.63 -28.65 19.79
N ASP A 264 26.02 -29.56 20.67
CA ASP A 264 27.04 -29.31 21.68
C ASP A 264 26.68 -28.15 22.64
N ASP A 265 25.39 -28.07 22.98
CA ASP A 265 24.86 -27.10 23.92
C ASP A 265 25.04 -27.58 25.35
N ALA A 266 25.34 -26.70 26.29
CA ALA A 266 25.29 -27.03 27.71
C ALA A 266 23.83 -27.36 28.15
N LEU A 267 23.63 -28.38 28.97
CA LEU A 267 22.28 -28.74 29.44
C LEU A 267 21.55 -27.56 30.10
N GLY A 268 22.28 -26.68 30.76
CA GLY A 268 21.72 -25.46 31.31
C GLY A 268 21.06 -24.57 30.22
N ASP A 269 21.65 -24.47 29.04
CA ASP A 269 21.11 -23.70 27.92
C ASP A 269 19.97 -24.48 27.22
N VAL A 270 20.05 -25.83 27.17
CA VAL A 270 18.96 -26.69 26.73
C VAL A 270 17.71 -26.46 27.59
N PHE A 271 17.86 -26.46 28.92
CA PHE A 271 16.74 -26.21 29.84
C PHE A 271 16.20 -24.79 29.78
N LYS A 272 17.05 -23.79 29.62
CA LYS A 272 16.59 -22.41 29.38
C LYS A 272 15.72 -22.32 28.14
N ARG A 273 16.16 -22.91 27.03
CA ARG A 273 15.40 -22.91 25.76
C ARG A 273 14.09 -23.70 25.86
N LEU A 274 14.09 -24.90 26.49
CA LEU A 274 12.87 -25.65 26.75
C LEU A 274 11.93 -24.87 27.69
N GLY A 275 12.47 -24.22 28.71
CA GLY A 275 11.69 -23.39 29.62
C GLY A 275 10.95 -22.26 28.90
N GLN A 276 11.61 -21.60 27.95
CA GLN A 276 11.00 -20.55 27.11
C GLN A 276 9.87 -21.11 26.23
N ILE A 277 10.13 -22.23 25.55
CA ILE A 277 9.17 -22.83 24.60
C ILE A 277 7.91 -23.31 25.32
N TYR A 278 8.06 -23.95 26.46
CA TYR A 278 6.96 -24.63 27.14
C TYR A 278 6.45 -23.91 28.39
N ARG A 279 7.02 -22.74 28.73
CA ARG A 279 6.73 -21.96 29.95
C ARG A 279 6.89 -22.84 31.22
N VAL A 280 8.10 -23.35 31.35
CA VAL A 280 8.49 -24.23 32.46
C VAL A 280 9.79 -23.73 33.08
N GLN A 281 9.86 -23.67 34.39
CA GLN A 281 11.08 -23.39 35.12
C GLN A 281 11.82 -24.69 35.41
N PHE A 282 13.10 -24.79 35.01
CA PHE A 282 13.96 -25.89 35.36
C PHE A 282 14.88 -25.50 36.53
N GLU A 283 14.91 -26.27 37.58
CA GLU A 283 15.83 -26.11 38.72
C GLU A 283 16.87 -27.22 38.66
N ILE A 284 18.11 -26.86 38.29
CA ILE A 284 19.23 -27.83 38.26
C ILE A 284 19.73 -27.99 39.69
N MET A 285 19.49 -29.17 40.28
CA MET A 285 19.83 -29.46 41.66
C MET A 285 21.29 -29.87 41.83
N ASP A 286 21.88 -30.48 40.80
CA ASP A 286 23.31 -30.83 40.75
C ASP A 286 24.01 -29.94 39.75
N PRO A 287 24.80 -28.90 40.20
CA PRO A 287 25.37 -27.87 39.33
C PRO A 287 26.22 -28.38 38.17
N GLU A 288 26.87 -29.52 38.34
CA GLU A 288 27.71 -30.16 37.30
C GLU A 288 26.90 -30.55 36.04
N LEU A 289 25.59 -30.75 36.18
CA LEU A 289 24.72 -31.05 35.05
C LEU A 289 24.56 -29.85 34.09
N GLY A 290 24.70 -28.64 34.63
CA GLY A 290 24.55 -27.41 33.82
C GLY A 290 25.56 -27.35 32.66
N ASP A 291 26.78 -27.84 32.89
CA ASP A 291 27.87 -27.82 31.91
C ASP A 291 27.95 -29.10 31.06
N TYR A 292 27.08 -30.06 31.29
CA TYR A 292 27.04 -31.32 30.51
C TYR A 292 26.67 -31.01 29.05
N VAL A 293 27.55 -31.38 28.11
CA VAL A 293 27.37 -31.10 26.68
C VAL A 293 26.32 -32.06 26.10
N TYR A 294 25.31 -31.53 25.48
CA TYR A 294 24.20 -32.26 24.93
C TYR A 294 24.00 -32.02 23.44
N ARG A 295 23.71 -33.07 22.70
CA ARG A 295 23.42 -33.02 21.25
C ARG A 295 22.15 -33.84 20.97
N ALA A 296 21.12 -33.14 20.45
CA ALA A 296 19.88 -33.77 20.00
C ALA A 296 19.17 -32.91 18.95
N THR A 297 18.26 -33.56 18.22
CA THR A 297 17.34 -32.85 17.30
C THR A 297 15.96 -33.48 17.51
N PHE A 298 15.02 -32.64 17.93
CA PHE A 298 13.63 -32.99 18.10
C PHE A 298 12.81 -32.45 16.93
N ARG A 299 11.82 -33.23 16.44
CA ARG A 299 11.00 -32.92 15.27
C ARG A 299 9.55 -33.32 15.52
N GLY A 300 8.79 -32.44 16.17
CA GLY A 300 7.38 -32.68 16.45
C GLY A 300 7.11 -33.55 17.71
N GLU A 301 8.15 -33.87 18.50
CA GLU A 301 7.95 -34.50 19.80
C GLU A 301 7.24 -33.52 20.75
N THR A 302 6.33 -34.11 21.55
CA THR A 302 5.67 -33.38 22.64
C THR A 302 6.65 -33.09 23.77
N PHE A 303 6.33 -32.13 24.64
CA PHE A 303 7.18 -31.78 25.78
C PHE A 303 7.52 -33.02 26.66
N ASP A 304 6.53 -33.85 26.96
CA ASP A 304 6.74 -35.07 27.79
C ASP A 304 7.62 -36.09 27.05
N GLN A 305 7.53 -36.17 25.72
CA GLN A 305 8.42 -37.03 24.94
C GLN A 305 9.86 -36.53 24.97
N ILE A 306 10.06 -35.17 24.85
CA ILE A 306 11.37 -34.54 24.95
C ILE A 306 11.98 -34.83 26.32
N LEU A 307 11.24 -34.70 27.44
CA LEU A 307 11.76 -34.99 28.77
C LEU A 307 12.19 -36.45 28.87
N ARG A 308 11.38 -37.40 28.39
CA ARG A 308 11.73 -38.84 28.39
C ARG A 308 12.98 -39.14 27.56
N LEU A 309 13.11 -38.50 26.39
CA LEU A 309 14.29 -38.68 25.53
C LEU A 309 15.54 -38.11 26.21
N LEU A 310 15.42 -36.98 26.91
CA LEU A 310 16.50 -36.41 27.73
C LEU A 310 16.94 -37.35 28.83
N GLU A 311 16.00 -37.99 29.59
CA GLU A 311 16.33 -38.95 30.63
C GLU A 311 17.02 -40.23 30.10
N ILE A 312 16.65 -40.65 28.87
CA ILE A 312 17.27 -41.83 28.23
C ILE A 312 18.69 -41.51 27.71
N SER A 313 18.92 -40.29 27.23
CA SER A 313 20.13 -39.91 26.53
C SER A 313 21.17 -39.11 27.33
N ALA A 314 20.78 -38.62 28.52
CA ALA A 314 21.66 -37.93 29.44
C ALA A 314 21.51 -38.54 30.87
N PRO A 315 22.55 -38.37 31.72
CA PRO A 315 22.53 -38.93 33.07
C PRO A 315 21.68 -38.07 34.03
N ILE A 316 20.39 -37.89 33.70
CA ILE A 316 19.46 -36.98 34.42
C ILE A 316 18.14 -37.70 34.73
N ARG A 317 17.44 -37.20 35.73
CA ARG A 317 16.04 -37.54 36.04
C ARG A 317 15.28 -36.27 36.37
N PHE A 318 14.01 -36.22 36.00
CA PHE A 318 13.12 -35.11 36.27
C PHE A 318 12.14 -35.42 37.40
N GLU A 319 11.88 -34.39 38.22
CA GLU A 319 10.85 -34.42 39.25
C GLU A 319 9.96 -33.20 39.09
N GLU A 320 8.70 -33.42 38.71
CA GLU A 320 7.73 -32.33 38.57
C GLU A 320 7.21 -31.89 39.93
N GLN A 321 7.29 -30.59 40.22
CA GLN A 321 6.76 -30.03 41.45
C GLN A 321 5.25 -29.80 41.35
N PRO A 322 4.48 -30.04 42.44
CA PRO A 322 3.06 -29.74 42.46
C PRO A 322 2.80 -28.27 42.18
N ARG A 323 1.87 -27.96 41.28
CA ARG A 323 1.43 -26.59 41.03
C ARG A 323 0.51 -26.11 42.15
N HIS A 324 0.71 -24.88 42.59
CA HIS A 324 -0.19 -24.22 43.52
C HIS A 324 -1.09 -23.26 42.74
N GLN A 325 -2.36 -23.19 43.16
CA GLN A 325 -3.30 -22.22 42.63
C GLN A 325 -2.99 -20.84 43.23
N GLU A 326 -2.57 -19.87 42.43
CA GLU A 326 -2.15 -18.52 42.87
C GLU A 326 -3.29 -17.53 43.02
N SER A 327 -4.41 -17.75 42.35
CA SER A 327 -5.62 -16.92 42.44
C SER A 327 -6.77 -17.60 41.70
N ASP A 328 -7.96 -16.98 41.68
CA ASP A 328 -9.16 -17.48 40.96
C ASP A 328 -8.95 -17.74 39.44
N SER A 329 -7.82 -17.36 38.85
CA SER A 329 -7.60 -17.39 37.42
C SER A 329 -6.31 -18.05 36.94
N GLY A 330 -5.47 -18.63 37.81
CA GLY A 330 -4.19 -19.21 37.34
C GLY A 330 -3.52 -20.19 38.28
N PHE A 331 -2.73 -21.10 37.67
CA PHE A 331 -1.78 -21.93 38.36
C PHE A 331 -0.38 -21.31 38.29
N SER A 332 0.43 -21.59 39.35
CA SER A 332 1.85 -21.25 39.34
C SER A 332 2.55 -21.84 38.12
N GLU A 333 3.67 -21.23 37.72
CA GLU A 333 4.53 -21.77 36.68
C GLU A 333 4.92 -23.21 36.97
N LYS A 334 5.01 -24.07 35.96
CA LYS A 334 5.43 -25.46 36.11
C LYS A 334 6.92 -25.47 36.46
N ILE A 335 7.27 -26.06 37.63
CA ILE A 335 8.65 -26.23 38.07
C ILE A 335 9.05 -27.69 37.92
N ILE A 336 10.19 -27.92 37.26
CA ILE A 336 10.80 -29.24 37.09
C ILE A 336 12.20 -29.23 37.68
N ARG A 337 12.44 -30.03 38.67
CA ARG A 337 13.75 -30.25 39.25
C ARG A 337 14.51 -31.31 38.48
N VAL A 338 15.77 -31.00 38.22
CA VAL A 338 16.68 -31.83 37.43
C VAL A 338 17.77 -32.36 38.38
N TYR A 339 17.83 -33.68 38.50
CA TYR A 339 18.81 -34.37 39.33
C TYR A 339 19.70 -35.22 38.45
N LYS A 340 20.92 -35.49 38.92
CA LYS A 340 21.80 -36.46 38.31
C LYS A 340 21.24 -37.89 38.56
N ASN A 341 21.21 -38.69 37.52
CA ASN A 341 20.85 -40.11 37.64
C ASN A 341 22.09 -40.89 38.06
N SER A 342 21.96 -41.73 39.07
CA SER A 342 23.05 -42.50 39.66
C SER A 342 23.51 -43.65 38.75
#